data_2065c0c37f403e812cae805c1ea53ecd
#
_entry.id   2065c0c37f403e812cae805c1ea53ecd
#
_cell.length_a   1.000
_cell.length_b   1.000
_cell.length_c   1.000
_cell.angle_alpha   90.00
_cell.angle_beta   90.00
_cell.angle_gamma   90.00
#
_symmetry.space_group_name_H-M   'P 1'
#
loop_
_entity.id
_entity.type
_entity.pdbx_description
1 polymer ?
#
loop_
_entity_poly.entity_id
_entity_poly.type
_entity_poly.pdbx_seq_one_letter_code
_entity_poly.pdbx_strand_id
1 'polypeptide(L)'
;FERRQILIREALVNGESAYTKTDGSQREISMSQPVYDALQAQHAITGQYEYAFCACNGKPLNHNNVTKRVWYPLLRHLGLRPRRPYQTRHTAATLWLAAGENPEWIARQMGHTTTEMLFRVYSRYVPNLTRRDGSAFERLIAGAQCQ
;
A
#
# COMPACT_ATOMS: atom_id res chain seq x y z
N PHE A 1 11.23 13.53 -3.03
CA PHE A 1 11.92 12.60 -2.09
C PHE A 1 12.10 13.22 -0.69
N GLU A 2 12.35 14.51 -0.55
CA GLU A 2 12.65 15.18 0.75
C GLU A 2 11.59 14.90 1.81
N ARG A 3 10.31 14.98 1.47
CA ARG A 3 9.20 14.74 2.42
C ARG A 3 8.86 13.26 2.63
N ARG A 4 9.53 12.34 1.95
CA ARG A 4 9.22 10.90 1.95
C ARG A 4 7.74 10.60 1.71
N GLN A 5 7.14 11.30 0.77
CA GLN A 5 5.72 11.17 0.43
C GLN A 5 5.53 10.95 -1.07
N ILE A 6 4.51 10.17 -1.42
CA ILE A 6 3.99 10.01 -2.78
C ILE A 6 2.68 10.78 -2.84
N LEU A 7 2.61 11.74 -3.76
CA LEU A 7 1.42 12.55 -3.98
C LEU A 7 0.53 11.86 -5.02
N ILE A 8 -0.63 11.39 -4.61
CA ILE A 8 -1.64 10.84 -5.51
C ILE A 8 -2.57 11.99 -5.91
N ARG A 9 -2.44 12.47 -7.15
CA ARG A 9 -3.20 13.62 -7.67
C ARG A 9 -4.06 13.24 -8.87
N GLU A 10 -3.55 12.35 -9.71
CA GLU A 10 -4.15 11.97 -10.98
C GLU A 10 -4.12 10.45 -11.16
N ALA A 11 -4.94 9.96 -12.05
CA ALA A 11 -4.92 8.58 -12.51
C ALA A 11 -4.59 8.53 -14.00
N LEU A 12 -3.73 7.61 -14.39
CA LEU A 12 -3.46 7.32 -15.79
C LEU A 12 -4.42 6.21 -16.28
N VAL A 13 -5.34 6.57 -17.18
CA VAL A 13 -6.31 5.61 -17.75
C VAL A 13 -6.07 5.52 -19.25
N ASN A 14 -5.69 4.33 -19.71
CA ASN A 14 -5.37 4.07 -21.13
C ASN A 14 -4.31 5.02 -21.75
N GLY A 15 -3.39 5.52 -20.92
CA GLY A 15 -2.33 6.44 -21.36
C GLY A 15 -2.71 7.92 -21.32
N GLU A 16 -3.92 8.25 -20.90
CA GLU A 16 -4.38 9.63 -20.71
C GLU A 16 -4.49 9.96 -19.23
N SER A 17 -4.06 11.15 -18.84
CA SER A 17 -4.24 11.66 -17.48
C SER A 17 -5.71 11.98 -17.24
N ALA A 18 -6.27 11.40 -16.19
CA ALA A 18 -7.63 11.65 -15.76
C ALA A 18 -7.64 12.14 -14.31
N TYR A 19 -8.48 13.12 -14.02
CA TYR A 19 -8.70 13.54 -12.64
C TYR A 19 -9.26 12.36 -11.80
N THR A 20 -8.79 12.24 -10.58
CA THR A 20 -9.36 11.27 -9.64
C THR A 20 -10.84 11.59 -9.40
N LYS A 21 -11.71 10.57 -9.50
CA LYS A 21 -13.18 10.73 -9.52
C LYS A 21 -13.79 11.35 -8.25
N THR A 22 -13.05 11.46 -7.17
CA THR A 22 -13.53 12.01 -5.87
C THR A 22 -12.40 12.78 -5.18
N ASP A 23 -12.74 13.84 -4.44
CA ASP A 23 -11.79 14.62 -3.65
C ASP A 23 -11.00 13.75 -2.63
N GLY A 24 -11.63 12.71 -2.07
CA GLY A 24 -10.98 11.74 -1.20
C GLY A 24 -9.95 10.83 -1.88
N SER A 25 -9.86 10.87 -3.22
CA SER A 25 -8.85 10.11 -3.96
C SER A 25 -7.49 10.84 -4.00
N GLN A 26 -7.48 12.16 -3.83
CA GLN A 26 -6.24 12.90 -3.69
C GLN A 26 -5.70 12.72 -2.28
N ARG A 27 -4.45 12.25 -2.17
CA ARG A 27 -3.84 11.99 -0.87
C ARG A 27 -2.33 11.96 -0.96
N GLU A 28 -1.72 12.00 0.19
CA GLU A 28 -0.29 11.82 0.39
C GLU A 28 -0.06 10.46 1.05
N ILE A 29 0.79 9.66 0.45
CA ILE A 29 1.18 8.34 0.96
C ILE A 29 2.58 8.45 1.52
N SER A 30 2.77 8.07 2.79
CA SER A 30 4.08 8.01 3.42
C SER A 30 4.90 6.85 2.84
N MET A 31 6.17 7.09 2.56
CA MET A 31 7.10 6.06 2.11
C MET A 31 7.78 5.42 3.32
N SER A 32 7.65 4.09 3.45
CA SER A 32 8.53 3.32 4.31
C SER A 32 9.95 3.29 3.73
N GLN A 33 10.96 2.97 4.53
CA GLN A 33 12.34 2.93 4.06
C GLN A 33 12.54 2.04 2.82
N PRO A 34 12.01 0.80 2.76
CA PRO A 34 12.14 -0.03 1.56
C PRO A 34 11.52 0.57 0.30
N VAL A 35 10.40 1.30 0.43
CA VAL A 35 9.76 1.99 -0.69
C VAL A 35 10.59 3.16 -1.17
N TYR A 36 11.14 3.94 -0.24
CA TYR A 36 12.02 5.06 -0.55
C TYR A 36 13.26 4.60 -1.31
N ASP A 37 13.95 3.57 -0.81
CA ASP A 37 15.17 3.02 -1.44
C ASP A 37 14.88 2.47 -2.84
N ALA A 38 13.77 1.73 -3.00
CA ALA A 38 13.36 1.19 -4.30
C ALA A 38 13.04 2.31 -5.31
N LEU A 39 12.37 3.38 -4.87
CA LEU A 39 12.07 4.51 -5.76
C LEU A 39 13.30 5.34 -6.06
N GLN A 40 14.26 5.48 -5.16
CA GLN A 40 15.54 6.11 -5.45
C GLN A 40 16.35 5.31 -6.49
N ALA A 41 16.43 3.99 -6.33
CA ALA A 41 17.08 3.13 -7.30
C ALA A 41 16.39 3.21 -8.68
N GLN A 42 15.06 3.26 -8.70
CA GLN A 42 14.30 3.45 -9.93
C GLN A 42 14.53 4.81 -10.56
N HIS A 43 14.61 5.88 -9.77
CA HIS A 43 14.88 7.24 -10.26
C HIS A 43 16.27 7.33 -10.92
N ALA A 44 17.27 6.61 -10.42
CA ALA A 44 18.58 6.56 -11.07
C ALA A 44 18.53 6.00 -12.50
N ILE A 45 17.53 5.15 -12.80
CA ILE A 45 17.34 4.52 -14.12
C ILE A 45 16.44 5.37 -15.02
N THR A 46 15.36 5.89 -14.49
CA THR A 46 14.28 6.53 -15.30
C THR A 46 14.05 8.00 -14.99
N GLY A 47 14.85 8.60 -14.11
CA GLY A 47 14.65 10.00 -13.67
C GLY A 47 14.78 11.06 -14.77
N GLN A 48 15.31 10.70 -15.95
CA GLN A 48 15.32 11.52 -17.15
C GLN A 48 13.98 11.55 -17.89
N TYR A 49 13.05 10.65 -17.58
CA TYR A 49 11.74 10.55 -18.20
C TYR A 49 10.65 11.11 -17.29
N GLU A 50 9.50 11.42 -17.89
CA GLU A 50 8.32 11.91 -17.17
C GLU A 50 7.75 10.88 -16.19
N TYR A 51 7.80 9.59 -16.56
CA TYR A 51 7.22 8.49 -15.77
C TYR A 51 8.29 7.71 -15.04
N ALA A 52 8.14 7.55 -13.73
CA ALA A 52 9.03 6.74 -12.90
C ALA A 52 9.11 5.28 -13.38
N PHE A 53 8.00 4.73 -13.84
CA PHE A 53 7.92 3.39 -14.44
C PHE A 53 7.46 3.52 -15.89
N CYS A 54 8.40 3.43 -16.79
CA CYS A 54 8.16 3.61 -18.22
C CYS A 54 8.81 2.51 -19.07
N ALA A 55 8.44 2.44 -20.33
CA ALA A 55 9.13 1.65 -21.34
C ALA A 55 10.48 2.30 -21.69
N CYS A 56 11.35 1.58 -22.42
CA CYS A 56 12.68 2.07 -22.82
C CYS A 56 12.64 3.38 -23.65
N ASN A 57 11.50 3.70 -24.23
CA ASN A 57 11.27 4.94 -25.00
C ASN A 57 10.60 6.05 -24.17
N GLY A 58 10.53 5.91 -22.83
CA GLY A 58 9.93 6.88 -21.92
C GLY A 58 8.40 6.87 -21.86
N LYS A 59 7.72 6.07 -22.69
CA LYS A 59 6.25 6.00 -22.69
C LYS A 59 5.71 5.26 -21.48
N PRO A 60 4.50 5.62 -20.97
CA PRO A 60 3.90 4.96 -19.82
C PRO A 60 3.68 3.47 -20.09
N LEU A 61 3.81 2.68 -19.02
CA LEU A 61 3.60 1.23 -19.10
C LEU A 61 2.12 0.90 -19.31
N ASN A 62 1.86 -0.04 -20.21
CA ASN A 62 0.51 -0.60 -20.35
C ASN A 62 0.27 -1.66 -19.27
N HIS A 63 -0.77 -1.48 -18.46
CA HIS A 63 -1.14 -2.37 -17.35
C HIS A 63 -1.26 -3.84 -17.77
N ASN A 64 -1.93 -4.11 -18.89
CA ASN A 64 -2.13 -5.49 -19.37
C ASN A 64 -0.80 -6.14 -19.77
N ASN A 65 0.10 -5.37 -20.40
CA ASN A 65 1.41 -5.88 -20.79
C ASN A 65 2.27 -6.18 -19.55
N VAL A 66 2.31 -5.29 -18.58
CA VAL A 66 3.02 -5.52 -17.31
C VAL A 66 2.48 -6.74 -16.60
N THR A 67 1.15 -6.85 -16.48
CA THR A 67 0.52 -7.98 -15.80
C THR A 67 0.83 -9.31 -16.50
N LYS A 68 0.72 -9.38 -17.82
CA LYS A 68 0.89 -10.63 -18.57
C LYS A 68 2.36 -11.00 -18.78
N ARG A 69 3.24 -10.02 -19.03
CA ARG A 69 4.63 -10.27 -19.46
C ARG A 69 5.65 -10.17 -18.34
N VAL A 70 5.33 -9.49 -17.24
CA VAL A 70 6.22 -9.31 -16.09
C VAL A 70 5.65 -9.98 -14.85
N TRP A 71 4.47 -9.56 -14.39
CA TRP A 71 3.89 -9.99 -13.11
C TRP A 71 3.66 -11.50 -13.02
N TYR A 72 2.89 -12.08 -13.92
CA TYR A 72 2.62 -13.52 -13.87
C TYR A 72 3.84 -14.40 -14.15
N PRO A 73 4.74 -14.07 -15.09
CA PRO A 73 6.01 -14.79 -15.23
C PRO A 73 6.87 -14.75 -13.98
N LEU A 74 6.96 -13.58 -13.31
CA LEU A 74 7.69 -13.42 -12.06
C LEU A 74 7.12 -14.32 -10.95
N LEU A 75 5.79 -14.31 -10.75
CA LEU A 75 5.16 -15.19 -9.76
C LEU A 75 5.44 -16.67 -10.03
N ARG A 76 5.40 -17.10 -11.29
CA ARG A 76 5.74 -18.47 -11.68
C ARG A 76 7.19 -18.81 -11.40
N HIS A 77 8.11 -17.91 -11.75
CA HIS A 77 9.54 -18.08 -11.48
C HIS A 77 9.84 -18.24 -9.98
N LEU A 78 9.13 -17.48 -9.14
CA LEU A 78 9.24 -17.54 -7.69
C LEU A 78 8.45 -18.68 -7.03
N GLY A 79 7.77 -19.54 -7.80
CA GLY A 79 6.91 -20.62 -7.26
C GLY A 79 5.68 -20.11 -6.50
N LEU A 80 5.28 -18.86 -6.70
CA LEU A 80 4.15 -18.25 -6.02
C LEU A 80 2.84 -18.51 -6.77
N ARG A 81 1.75 -18.62 -6.01
CA ARG A 81 0.41 -18.75 -6.61
C ARG A 81 0.10 -17.54 -7.49
N PRO A 82 -0.48 -17.73 -8.69
CA PRO A 82 -0.94 -16.64 -9.54
C PRO A 82 -1.97 -15.79 -8.81
N ARG A 83 -1.67 -14.51 -8.66
CA ARG A 83 -2.53 -13.50 -8.03
C ARG A 83 -2.51 -12.24 -8.87
N ARG A 84 -3.62 -11.51 -8.88
CA ARG A 84 -3.68 -10.21 -9.56
C ARG A 84 -2.77 -9.20 -8.83
N PRO A 85 -2.14 -8.23 -9.51
CA PRO A 85 -1.32 -7.19 -8.86
C PRO A 85 -2.07 -6.47 -7.72
N TYR A 86 -3.37 -6.26 -7.84
CA TYR A 86 -4.20 -5.64 -6.82
C TYR A 86 -4.17 -6.36 -5.46
N GLN A 87 -3.81 -7.64 -5.42
CA GLN A 87 -3.68 -8.39 -4.15
C GLN A 87 -2.54 -7.87 -3.27
N THR A 88 -1.55 -7.18 -3.84
CA THR A 88 -0.50 -6.51 -3.05
C THR A 88 -1.07 -5.46 -2.10
N ARG A 89 -2.16 -4.79 -2.52
CA ARG A 89 -2.89 -3.86 -1.68
C ARG A 89 -3.47 -4.54 -0.43
N HIS A 90 -4.09 -5.72 -0.59
CA HIS A 90 -4.60 -6.50 0.53
C HIS A 90 -3.47 -6.96 1.45
N THR A 91 -2.35 -7.39 0.87
CA THR A 91 -1.17 -7.78 1.64
C THR A 91 -0.63 -6.63 2.48
N ALA A 92 -0.47 -5.44 1.90
CA ALA A 92 -0.01 -4.26 2.62
C ALA A 92 -0.93 -3.92 3.81
N ALA A 93 -2.24 -3.84 3.59
CA ALA A 93 -3.21 -3.56 4.65
C ALA A 93 -3.14 -4.60 5.78
N THR A 94 -3.02 -5.88 5.43
CA THR A 94 -2.91 -6.98 6.41
C THR A 94 -1.64 -6.87 7.24
N LEU A 95 -0.50 -6.59 6.60
CA LEU A 95 0.79 -6.46 7.29
C LEU A 95 0.81 -5.25 8.21
N TRP A 96 0.30 -4.10 7.79
CA TRP A 96 0.20 -2.91 8.63
C TRP A 96 -0.67 -3.15 9.87
N LEU A 97 -1.85 -3.77 9.68
CA LEU A 97 -2.72 -4.12 10.82
C LEU A 97 -2.06 -5.12 11.75
N ALA A 98 -1.40 -6.15 11.21
CA ALA A 98 -0.68 -7.14 12.02
C ALA A 98 0.51 -6.53 12.78
N ALA A 99 1.14 -5.50 12.22
CA ALA A 99 2.19 -4.73 12.88
C ALA A 99 1.66 -3.78 13.96
N GLY A 100 0.33 -3.59 14.05
CA GLY A 100 -0.29 -2.70 15.04
C GLY A 100 -0.34 -1.23 14.63
N GLU A 101 -0.18 -0.93 13.35
CA GLU A 101 -0.31 0.44 12.83
C GLU A 101 -1.71 1.02 13.05
N ASN A 102 -1.78 2.33 13.21
CA ASN A 102 -3.04 3.02 13.45
C ASN A 102 -4.02 2.82 12.28
N PRO A 103 -5.23 2.29 12.52
CA PRO A 103 -6.22 2.03 11.47
C PRO A 103 -6.62 3.26 10.64
N GLU A 104 -6.64 4.44 11.23
CA GLU A 104 -6.94 5.67 10.50
C GLU A 104 -5.81 6.05 9.55
N TRP A 105 -4.56 5.86 9.99
CA TRP A 105 -3.40 6.04 9.12
C TRP A 105 -3.45 5.06 7.96
N ILE A 106 -3.74 3.77 8.21
CA ILE A 106 -3.87 2.74 7.17
C ILE A 106 -4.99 3.12 6.18
N ALA A 107 -6.16 3.54 6.68
CA ALA A 107 -7.27 3.96 5.84
C ALA A 107 -6.87 5.11 4.91
N ARG A 108 -6.15 6.11 5.42
CA ARG A 108 -5.60 7.21 4.60
C ARG A 108 -4.61 6.72 3.55
N GLN A 109 -3.66 5.85 3.93
CA GLN A 109 -2.71 5.24 2.97
C GLN A 109 -3.45 4.51 1.85
N MET A 110 -4.51 3.79 2.21
CA MET A 110 -5.34 3.04 1.28
C MET A 110 -6.29 3.92 0.45
N GLY A 111 -6.53 5.18 0.84
CA GLY A 111 -7.54 6.04 0.22
C GLY A 111 -8.97 5.60 0.55
N HIS A 112 -9.18 5.07 1.73
CA HIS A 112 -10.52 4.83 2.27
C HIS A 112 -11.02 6.10 2.97
N THR A 113 -12.27 6.45 2.77
CA THR A 113 -12.91 7.60 3.44
C THR A 113 -13.18 7.34 4.92
N THR A 114 -13.34 6.07 5.29
CA THR A 114 -13.59 5.64 6.67
C THR A 114 -12.78 4.38 7.01
N THR A 115 -12.57 4.15 8.29
CA THR A 115 -11.96 2.91 8.80
C THR A 115 -12.90 1.71 8.74
N GLU A 116 -14.21 1.91 8.55
CA GLU A 116 -15.20 0.83 8.47
C GLU A 116 -14.86 -0.18 7.38
N MET A 117 -14.50 0.30 6.19
CA MET A 117 -14.08 -0.55 5.07
C MET A 117 -12.85 -1.39 5.44
N LEU A 118 -11.90 -0.80 6.18
CA LEU A 118 -10.72 -1.50 6.66
C LEU A 118 -11.09 -2.63 7.63
N PHE A 119 -11.89 -2.34 8.64
CA PHE A 119 -12.29 -3.35 9.62
C PHE A 119 -13.19 -4.43 9.03
N ARG A 120 -14.11 -4.07 8.15
CA ARG A 120 -14.99 -5.03 7.48
C ARG A 120 -14.21 -6.11 6.72
N VAL A 121 -13.10 -5.74 6.08
CA VAL A 121 -12.31 -6.66 5.25
C VAL A 121 -11.19 -7.32 6.05
N TYR A 122 -10.57 -6.61 7.00
CA TYR A 122 -9.30 -7.00 7.61
C TYR A 122 -9.35 -7.19 9.14
N SER A 123 -10.51 -7.10 9.80
CA SER A 123 -10.62 -7.19 11.28
C SER A 123 -9.93 -8.40 11.89
N ARG A 124 -9.99 -9.55 11.22
CA ARG A 124 -9.33 -10.80 11.64
C ARG A 124 -7.80 -10.72 11.77
N TYR A 125 -7.18 -9.70 11.18
CA TYR A 125 -5.72 -9.50 11.22
C TYR A 125 -5.28 -8.48 12.26
N VAL A 126 -6.23 -7.90 13.00
CA VAL A 126 -5.91 -6.97 14.10
C VAL A 126 -5.62 -7.80 15.35
N PRO A 127 -4.39 -7.77 15.88
CA PRO A 127 -3.97 -8.68 16.97
C PRO A 127 -4.86 -8.66 18.21
N ASN A 128 -5.44 -7.50 18.52
CA ASN A 128 -6.26 -7.32 19.72
C ASN A 128 -7.77 -7.49 19.48
N LEU A 129 -8.27 -7.43 18.23
CA LEU A 129 -9.69 -7.63 17.94
C LEU A 129 -10.10 -9.12 17.94
N THR A 130 -9.17 -10.03 17.86
CA THR A 130 -9.44 -11.47 17.95
C THR A 130 -9.51 -11.98 19.38
N ARG A 131 -9.06 -11.18 20.35
CA ARG A 131 -9.17 -11.49 21.78
C ARG A 131 -10.58 -11.17 22.28
N ARG A 132 -11.20 -12.15 22.93
CA ARG A 132 -12.54 -12.03 23.50
C ARG A 132 -12.56 -12.09 25.02
N ASP A 133 -11.40 -12.00 25.67
CA ASP A 133 -11.21 -12.36 27.07
C ASP A 133 -10.84 -11.18 28.00
N GLY A 134 -10.72 -9.97 27.45
CA GLY A 134 -10.35 -8.79 28.25
C GLY A 134 -8.92 -8.78 28.80
N SER A 135 -8.12 -9.83 28.56
CA SER A 135 -6.79 -10.02 29.16
C SER A 135 -5.78 -8.89 28.86
N ALA A 136 -5.99 -8.11 27.79
CA ALA A 136 -5.15 -6.95 27.49
C ALA A 136 -5.41 -5.80 28.48
N PHE A 137 -6.67 -5.59 28.86
CA PHE A 137 -7.06 -4.59 29.86
C PHE A 137 -6.58 -4.98 31.26
N GLU A 138 -6.74 -6.25 31.64
CA GLU A 138 -6.26 -6.76 32.94
C GLU A 138 -4.74 -6.56 33.07
N ARG A 139 -3.95 -6.84 32.04
CA ARG A 139 -2.51 -6.59 32.05
C ARG A 139 -2.14 -5.12 32.18
N LEU A 140 -2.91 -4.22 31.52
CA LEU A 140 -2.68 -2.79 31.64
C LEU A 140 -2.88 -2.31 33.07
N ILE A 141 -3.95 -2.76 33.75
CA ILE A 141 -4.23 -2.40 35.14
C ILE A 141 -3.19 -3.00 36.10
N ALA A 142 -2.84 -4.28 35.91
CA ALA A 142 -1.84 -4.92 36.73
C ALA A 142 -0.46 -4.25 36.62
N GLY A 143 -0.07 -3.79 35.44
CA GLY A 143 1.16 -3.05 35.25
C GLY A 143 1.15 -1.63 35.84
N ALA A 144 -0.04 -1.01 35.99
CA ALA A 144 -0.18 0.31 36.58
C ALA A 144 -0.11 0.31 38.13
N GLN A 145 -0.29 -0.86 38.76
CA GLN A 145 -0.22 -1.02 40.22
C GLN A 145 1.21 -1.26 40.74
N CYS A 146 2.20 -1.41 39.88
CA CYS A 146 3.61 -1.63 40.23
C CYS A 146 4.51 -0.39 40.07
N GLN A 147 3.96 0.81 40.03
CA GLN A 147 4.71 2.10 40.07
C GLN A 147 4.33 2.86 41.37
#